data_cac177b4812370afc2f0e11a372716b1
#
_entry.id   cac177b4812370afc2f0e11a372716b1
#
_cell.length_a   1.000
_cell.length_b   1.000
_cell.length_c   1.000
_cell.angle_alpha   90.00
_cell.angle_beta   90.00
_cell.angle_gamma   90.00
#
_symmetry.space_group_name_H-M   'P 1'
#
loop_
_entity.id
_entity.type
_entity.pdbx_description
1 polymer ?
#
loop_
_entity_poly.entity_id
_entity_poly.type
_entity_poly.pdbx_seq_one_letter_code
_entity_poly.pdbx_strand_id
1 'polypeptide(L)'
;GKIVEQGTVLEIFSNPKHPYTKGLLACRPPLEKRLSKLPVIADFMEEKDGVITEKAADMNALVEAFVVSEAQTKKRYEELQQHTPILQLKGIQTWFPSKTNLFGKTLDYVKAVDDVSFDVNEGETLGLVGESGCGKTTLGRTILRLVEPTGGKAIFDGKDIFNLGQKDLKELREHMQIIFQDPYSSLNPRMTIGNAIQEPMSVHGIYENEKVRKEKVIELLEKVNMKPEQYSRYPHEFSGGQRQRI
;
A
#
# COMPACT_ATOMS: atom_id res chain seq x y z
N GLY A 1 -21.65 -2.44 -15.99
CA GLY A 1 -22.16 -2.75 -14.67
C GLY A 1 -23.58 -3.26 -14.72
N LYS A 2 -23.96 -4.10 -13.75
CA LYS A 2 -25.34 -4.62 -13.61
C LYS A 2 -25.81 -4.30 -12.20
N ILE A 3 -27.07 -3.77 -12.08
CA ILE A 3 -27.71 -3.62 -10.79
C ILE A 3 -28.14 -5.03 -10.34
N VAL A 4 -27.65 -5.48 -9.18
CA VAL A 4 -27.92 -6.83 -8.64
C VAL A 4 -29.05 -6.82 -7.61
N GLU A 5 -29.23 -5.69 -6.90
CA GLU A 5 -30.25 -5.53 -5.88
C GLU A 5 -30.64 -4.05 -5.76
N GLN A 6 -31.93 -3.79 -5.46
CA GLN A 6 -32.47 -2.46 -5.22
C GLN A 6 -33.50 -2.53 -4.09
N GLY A 7 -33.51 -1.54 -3.22
CA GLY A 7 -34.44 -1.41 -2.09
C GLY A 7 -34.20 -0.14 -1.32
N THR A 8 -34.95 0.08 -0.25
CA THR A 8 -34.71 1.17 0.70
C THR A 8 -33.39 0.94 1.44
N VAL A 9 -32.81 1.99 2.03
CA VAL A 9 -31.61 1.88 2.83
C VAL A 9 -31.75 0.83 3.92
N LEU A 10 -32.88 0.82 4.62
CA LEU A 10 -33.15 -0.15 5.68
C LEU A 10 -33.18 -1.58 5.17
N GLU A 11 -33.86 -1.86 4.05
CA GLU A 11 -33.93 -3.20 3.47
C GLU A 11 -32.55 -3.72 3.04
N ILE A 12 -31.79 -2.91 2.32
CA ILE A 12 -30.44 -3.28 1.82
C ILE A 12 -29.47 -3.56 2.97
N PHE A 13 -29.50 -2.77 4.04
CA PHE A 13 -28.55 -2.91 5.16
C PHE A 13 -29.01 -3.91 6.22
N SER A 14 -30.33 -4.10 6.44
CA SER A 14 -30.83 -4.99 7.49
C SER A 14 -31.20 -6.37 6.98
N ASN A 15 -31.59 -6.53 5.71
CA ASN A 15 -32.05 -7.78 5.13
C ASN A 15 -31.67 -7.91 3.64
N PRO A 16 -30.37 -7.86 3.31
CA PRO A 16 -29.89 -8.03 1.93
C PRO A 16 -30.27 -9.42 1.42
N LYS A 17 -30.74 -9.49 0.18
CA LYS A 17 -31.18 -10.76 -0.44
C LYS A 17 -30.11 -11.31 -1.39
N HIS A 18 -29.46 -10.44 -2.15
CA HIS A 18 -28.48 -10.88 -3.15
C HIS A 18 -27.15 -11.26 -2.49
N PRO A 19 -26.53 -12.42 -2.82
CA PRO A 19 -25.26 -12.86 -2.23
C PRO A 19 -24.14 -11.83 -2.33
N TYR A 20 -24.06 -11.11 -3.44
CA TYR A 20 -23.07 -10.05 -3.62
C TYR A 20 -23.27 -8.88 -2.64
N THR A 21 -24.51 -8.45 -2.39
CA THR A 21 -24.82 -7.40 -1.40
C THR A 21 -24.45 -7.85 0.01
N LYS A 22 -24.80 -9.10 0.37
CA LYS A 22 -24.41 -9.71 1.66
C LYS A 22 -22.90 -9.72 1.83
N GLY A 23 -22.16 -10.19 0.81
CA GLY A 23 -20.69 -10.22 0.83
C GLY A 23 -20.07 -8.84 0.99
N LEU A 24 -20.56 -7.82 0.27
CA LEU A 24 -20.09 -6.44 0.40
C LEU A 24 -20.28 -5.88 1.81
N LEU A 25 -21.45 -6.13 2.42
CA LEU A 25 -21.73 -5.66 3.79
C LEU A 25 -20.88 -6.39 4.83
N ALA A 26 -20.62 -7.67 4.63
CA ALA A 26 -19.78 -8.48 5.51
C ALA A 26 -18.28 -8.13 5.40
N CYS A 27 -17.81 -7.62 4.26
CA CYS A 27 -16.44 -7.13 4.10
C CYS A 27 -16.17 -5.81 4.84
N ARG A 28 -17.19 -5.18 5.44
CA ARG A 28 -17.03 -3.96 6.23
C ARG A 28 -16.25 -4.28 7.51
N PRO A 29 -15.15 -3.57 7.81
CA PRO A 29 -14.43 -3.76 9.06
C PRO A 29 -15.34 -3.47 10.28
N PRO A 30 -15.47 -4.40 11.25
CA PRO A 30 -16.16 -4.10 12.48
C PRO A 30 -15.37 -3.05 13.29
N LEU A 31 -16.05 -2.05 13.84
CA LEU A 31 -15.40 -1.00 14.63
C LEU A 31 -14.91 -1.49 16.01
N GLU A 32 -15.59 -2.52 16.55
CA GLU A 32 -15.37 -2.99 17.92
C GLU A 32 -14.45 -4.22 18.02
N LYS A 33 -14.11 -4.84 16.87
CA LYS A 33 -13.33 -6.07 16.82
C LYS A 33 -12.13 -5.91 15.92
N ARG A 34 -10.96 -6.30 16.40
CA ARG A 34 -9.76 -6.41 15.58
C ARG A 34 -9.77 -7.74 14.85
N LEU A 35 -9.64 -7.72 13.54
CA LEU A 35 -9.55 -8.91 12.71
C LEU A 35 -8.11 -9.15 12.25
N SER A 36 -7.68 -10.40 12.22
CA SER A 36 -6.39 -10.82 11.65
C SER A 36 -6.38 -10.70 10.13
N LYS A 37 -7.55 -10.85 9.51
CA LYS A 37 -7.79 -10.72 8.07
C LYS A 37 -9.19 -10.15 7.87
N LEU A 38 -9.34 -9.20 6.95
CA LEU A 38 -10.68 -8.77 6.52
C LEU A 38 -11.28 -9.83 5.60
N PRO A 39 -12.55 -10.19 5.80
CA PRO A 39 -13.26 -11.04 4.86
C PRO A 39 -13.28 -10.40 3.46
N VAL A 40 -13.20 -11.20 2.43
CA VAL A 40 -13.35 -10.76 1.04
C VAL A 40 -14.59 -11.40 0.44
N ILE A 41 -15.13 -10.81 -0.64
CA ILE A 41 -16.36 -11.30 -1.29
C ILE A 41 -16.24 -12.79 -1.66
N ALA A 42 -15.06 -13.24 -2.10
CA ALA A 42 -14.78 -14.62 -2.45
C ALA A 42 -14.91 -15.61 -1.25
N ASP A 43 -14.89 -15.13 -0.02
CA ASP A 43 -15.13 -15.97 1.17
C ASP A 43 -16.63 -16.29 1.31
N PHE A 44 -17.53 -15.48 0.75
CA PHE A 44 -18.98 -15.58 0.90
C PHE A 44 -19.71 -16.11 -0.33
N MET A 45 -19.12 -15.98 -1.50
CA MET A 45 -19.76 -16.35 -2.76
C MET A 45 -18.80 -17.03 -3.73
N GLU A 46 -19.36 -17.86 -4.59
CA GLU A 46 -18.67 -18.51 -5.71
C GLU A 46 -19.39 -18.16 -7.01
N GLU A 47 -18.62 -17.87 -8.05
CA GLU A 47 -19.15 -17.67 -9.40
C GLU A 47 -18.80 -18.89 -10.24
N LYS A 48 -19.85 -19.59 -10.74
CA LYS A 48 -19.72 -20.68 -11.69
C LYS A 48 -20.62 -20.38 -12.90
N ASP A 49 -20.05 -20.41 -14.07
CA ASP A 49 -20.76 -20.19 -15.36
C ASP A 49 -21.60 -18.90 -15.40
N GLY A 50 -21.13 -17.83 -14.74
CA GLY A 50 -21.84 -16.55 -14.65
C GLY A 50 -22.98 -16.53 -13.62
N VAL A 51 -23.19 -17.62 -12.89
CA VAL A 51 -24.15 -17.70 -11.77
C VAL A 51 -23.43 -17.52 -10.45
N ILE A 52 -23.87 -16.52 -9.69
CA ILE A 52 -23.34 -16.22 -8.37
C ILE A 52 -24.15 -17.01 -7.34
N THR A 53 -23.48 -17.87 -6.60
CA THR A 53 -24.06 -18.67 -5.52
C THR A 53 -23.44 -18.30 -4.18
N GLU A 54 -24.23 -18.35 -3.13
CA GLU A 54 -23.76 -18.15 -1.75
C GLU A 54 -23.02 -19.42 -1.28
N LYS A 55 -21.79 -19.25 -0.76
CA LYS A 55 -21.12 -20.31 -0.01
C LYS A 55 -21.86 -20.50 1.31
N ALA A 56 -22.12 -21.73 1.70
CA ALA A 56 -22.88 -22.09 2.91
C ALA A 56 -22.13 -21.75 4.24
N ALA A 57 -21.37 -20.68 4.29
CA ALA A 57 -20.66 -20.25 5.48
C ALA A 57 -21.54 -19.24 6.26
N ASP A 58 -21.75 -19.49 7.55
CA ASP A 58 -22.28 -18.49 8.45
C ASP A 58 -21.30 -17.29 8.49
N MET A 59 -21.79 -16.15 7.98
CA MET A 59 -20.98 -14.92 7.91
C MET A 59 -20.47 -14.49 9.28
N ASN A 60 -21.26 -14.65 10.33
CA ASN A 60 -20.87 -14.29 11.68
C ASN A 60 -19.77 -15.23 12.20
N ALA A 61 -19.91 -16.53 11.97
CA ALA A 61 -18.89 -17.51 12.34
C ALA A 61 -17.55 -17.27 11.61
N LEU A 62 -17.59 -16.86 10.34
CA LEU A 62 -16.39 -16.53 9.58
C LEU A 62 -15.69 -15.28 10.14
N VAL A 63 -16.44 -14.23 10.45
CA VAL A 63 -15.87 -13.01 11.05
C VAL A 63 -15.31 -13.32 12.45
N GLU A 64 -16.02 -14.10 13.28
CA GLU A 64 -15.52 -14.52 14.60
C GLU A 64 -14.22 -15.33 14.53
N ALA A 65 -14.07 -16.18 13.51
CA ALA A 65 -12.82 -16.94 13.30
C ALA A 65 -11.59 -16.04 13.02
N PHE A 66 -11.81 -14.82 12.56
CA PHE A 66 -10.73 -13.85 12.32
C PHE A 66 -10.50 -12.89 13.48
N VAL A 67 -11.31 -12.92 14.54
CA VAL A 67 -11.15 -12.02 15.69
C VAL A 67 -9.83 -12.31 16.40
N VAL A 68 -9.04 -11.27 16.60
CA VAL A 68 -7.80 -11.30 17.38
C VAL A 68 -8.10 -10.82 18.79
N SER A 69 -7.83 -11.67 19.79
CA SER A 69 -8.03 -11.30 21.20
C SER A 69 -7.00 -10.27 21.68
N GLU A 70 -7.34 -9.55 22.74
CA GLU A 70 -6.38 -8.63 23.37
C GLU A 70 -5.12 -9.34 23.85
N ALA A 71 -5.26 -10.57 24.37
CA ALA A 71 -4.12 -11.38 24.80
C ALA A 71 -3.18 -11.73 23.64
N GLN A 72 -3.72 -12.09 22.47
CA GLN A 72 -2.92 -12.33 21.27
C GLN A 72 -2.24 -11.05 20.78
N THR A 73 -2.96 -9.91 20.82
CA THR A 73 -2.40 -8.62 20.44
C THR A 73 -1.25 -8.22 21.35
N LYS A 74 -1.42 -8.38 22.69
CA LYS A 74 -0.38 -8.09 23.68
C LYS A 74 0.83 -9.00 23.49
N LYS A 75 0.62 -10.31 23.34
CA LYS A 75 1.71 -11.27 23.10
C LYS A 75 2.51 -10.90 21.85
N ARG A 76 1.83 -10.60 20.72
CA ARG A 76 2.50 -10.17 19.50
C ARG A 76 3.31 -8.89 19.70
N TYR A 77 2.78 -7.92 20.45
CA TYR A 77 3.49 -6.68 20.75
C TYR A 77 4.75 -6.95 21.59
N GLU A 78 4.66 -7.80 22.61
CA GLU A 78 5.80 -8.20 23.44
C GLU A 78 6.88 -8.95 22.62
N GLU A 79 6.48 -9.80 21.68
CA GLU A 79 7.39 -10.49 20.74
C GLU A 79 8.10 -9.48 19.82
N LEU A 80 7.38 -8.51 19.25
CA LEU A 80 7.95 -7.46 18.38
C LEU A 80 8.99 -6.62 19.13
N GLN A 81 8.78 -6.32 20.41
CA GLN A 81 9.69 -5.52 21.23
C GLN A 81 11.02 -6.23 21.56
N GLN A 82 11.11 -7.54 21.34
CA GLN A 82 12.34 -8.31 21.59
C GLN A 82 13.35 -8.22 20.42
N HIS A 83 12.94 -7.71 19.27
CA HIS A 83 13.77 -7.59 18.08
C HIS A 83 14.27 -6.16 17.88
N THR A 84 15.40 -6.03 17.22
CA THR A 84 15.90 -4.73 16.76
C THR A 84 14.94 -4.18 15.70
N PRO A 85 14.47 -2.94 15.82
CA PRO A 85 13.62 -2.33 14.81
C PRO A 85 14.25 -2.33 13.42
N ILE A 86 13.46 -2.68 12.40
CA ILE A 86 13.92 -2.66 11.00
C ILE A 86 14.11 -1.23 10.49
N LEU A 87 13.30 -0.29 10.98
CA LEU A 87 13.41 1.12 10.66
C LEU A 87 13.47 1.94 11.95
N GLN A 88 14.46 2.81 12.07
CA GLN A 88 14.61 3.76 13.16
C GLN A 88 14.72 5.17 12.61
N LEU A 89 13.83 6.06 13.04
CA LEU A 89 13.87 7.48 12.70
C LEU A 89 14.27 8.27 13.93
N LYS A 90 15.26 9.15 13.78
CA LYS A 90 15.82 9.96 14.87
C LYS A 90 15.90 11.42 14.46
N GLY A 91 15.03 12.26 15.01
CA GLY A 91 15.02 13.71 14.80
C GLY A 91 14.86 14.12 13.34
N ILE A 92 14.00 13.42 12.56
CA ILE A 92 13.84 13.69 11.14
C ILE A 92 13.33 15.10 10.91
N GLN A 93 14.02 15.82 10.04
CA GLN A 93 13.68 17.17 9.61
C GLN A 93 13.62 17.24 8.09
N THR A 94 12.56 17.87 7.57
CA THR A 94 12.42 18.18 6.15
C THR A 94 11.79 19.55 6.01
N TRP A 95 12.62 20.52 5.68
CA TRP A 95 12.25 21.92 5.59
C TRP A 95 12.39 22.39 4.16
N PHE A 96 11.42 23.13 3.67
CA PHE A 96 11.41 23.71 2.34
C PHE A 96 11.65 25.22 2.42
N PRO A 97 12.52 25.79 1.58
CA PRO A 97 12.71 27.23 1.55
C PRO A 97 11.41 27.93 1.11
N SER A 98 10.94 28.91 1.90
CA SER A 98 9.71 29.67 1.61
C SER A 98 10.01 31.09 1.11
N LYS A 99 11.10 31.71 1.57
CA LYS A 99 11.52 33.03 1.15
C LYS A 99 13.01 33.03 0.86
N THR A 100 13.39 33.61 -0.29
CA THR A 100 14.79 33.84 -0.66
C THR A 100 15.00 35.32 -0.94
N ASN A 101 16.21 35.83 -0.61
CA ASN A 101 16.59 37.20 -0.99
C ASN A 101 17.08 37.25 -2.45
N LEU A 102 17.38 38.47 -2.95
CA LEU A 102 17.87 38.71 -4.29
C LEU A 102 19.21 37.99 -4.61
N PHE A 103 19.96 37.58 -3.58
CA PHE A 103 21.23 36.87 -3.69
C PHE A 103 21.06 35.34 -3.52
N GLY A 104 19.83 34.82 -3.54
CA GLY A 104 19.54 33.38 -3.42
C GLY A 104 19.66 32.80 -2.01
N LYS A 105 19.92 33.62 -0.98
CA LYS A 105 19.95 33.13 0.42
C LYS A 105 18.55 32.94 0.95
N THR A 106 18.27 31.76 1.48
CA THR A 106 17.00 31.44 2.14
C THR A 106 16.84 32.24 3.43
N LEU A 107 15.72 32.94 3.55
CA LEU A 107 15.35 33.77 4.71
C LEU A 107 14.38 33.07 5.65
N ASP A 108 13.57 32.15 5.13
CA ASP A 108 12.53 31.47 5.90
C ASP A 108 12.25 30.08 5.32
N TYR A 109 11.76 29.17 6.17
CA TYR A 109 11.48 27.77 5.84
C TYR A 109 10.08 27.36 6.27
N VAL A 110 9.43 26.56 5.43
CA VAL A 110 8.28 25.76 5.83
C VAL A 110 8.79 24.43 6.37
N LYS A 111 8.60 24.19 7.64
CA LYS A 111 8.99 22.98 8.35
C LYS A 111 7.91 21.91 8.15
N ALA A 112 7.96 21.18 7.04
CA ALA A 112 6.97 20.17 6.72
C ALA A 112 7.09 18.92 7.60
N VAL A 113 8.30 18.57 8.03
CA VAL A 113 8.61 17.58 9.06
C VAL A 113 9.62 18.22 10.00
N ASP A 114 9.36 18.22 11.30
CA ASP A 114 10.23 18.86 12.30
C ASP A 114 10.35 17.96 13.53
N ASP A 115 11.55 17.41 13.74
CA ASP A 115 11.95 16.58 14.88
C ASP A 115 11.07 15.32 15.12
N VAL A 116 10.85 14.53 14.05
CA VAL A 116 10.06 13.30 14.14
C VAL A 116 10.95 12.10 14.44
N SER A 117 10.62 11.35 15.49
CA SER A 117 11.35 10.14 15.90
C SER A 117 10.38 9.02 16.23
N PHE A 118 10.60 7.84 15.68
CA PHE A 118 9.92 6.58 16.02
C PHE A 118 10.65 5.39 15.41
N ASP A 119 10.33 4.21 15.92
CA ASP A 119 10.85 2.95 15.42
C ASP A 119 9.73 2.10 14.82
N VAL A 120 10.07 1.23 13.87
CA VAL A 120 9.16 0.24 13.26
C VAL A 120 9.84 -1.12 13.31
N ASN A 121 9.16 -2.12 13.85
CA ASN A 121 9.67 -3.48 13.94
C ASN A 121 9.36 -4.28 12.66
N GLU A 122 10.12 -5.33 12.41
CA GLU A 122 9.84 -6.23 11.30
C GLU A 122 8.46 -6.90 11.48
N GLY A 123 7.65 -6.91 10.42
CA GLY A 123 6.28 -7.44 10.46
C GLY A 123 5.26 -6.57 11.21
N GLU A 124 5.64 -5.37 11.64
CA GLU A 124 4.75 -4.38 12.25
C GLU A 124 4.02 -3.57 11.18
N THR A 125 2.80 -3.15 11.51
CA THR A 125 2.04 -2.15 10.76
C THR A 125 1.88 -0.92 11.63
N LEU A 126 2.64 0.13 11.34
CA LEU A 126 2.55 1.41 12.03
C LEU A 126 1.58 2.35 11.31
N GLY A 127 0.55 2.83 12.01
CA GLY A 127 -0.41 3.82 11.50
C GLY A 127 0.05 5.25 11.77
N LEU A 128 0.30 6.04 10.71
CA LEU A 128 0.60 7.46 10.82
C LEU A 128 -0.65 8.28 10.53
N VAL A 129 -1.23 8.90 11.54
CA VAL A 129 -2.47 9.68 11.45
C VAL A 129 -2.24 11.16 11.71
N GLY A 130 -3.10 12.02 11.16
CA GLY A 130 -3.03 13.47 11.32
C GLY A 130 -3.83 14.17 10.22
N GLU A 131 -4.00 15.48 10.35
CA GLU A 131 -4.74 16.33 9.41
C GLU A 131 -4.12 16.36 8.01
N SER A 132 -4.91 16.78 7.01
CA SER A 132 -4.38 17.00 5.66
C SER A 132 -3.32 18.11 5.68
N GLY A 133 -2.18 17.86 5.03
CA GLY A 133 -1.08 18.83 4.97
C GLY A 133 -0.11 18.80 6.17
N CYS A 134 -0.32 17.98 7.21
CA CYS A 134 0.57 17.94 8.39
C CYS A 134 1.92 17.22 8.16
N GLY A 135 2.30 16.90 6.93
CA GLY A 135 3.63 16.37 6.62
C GLY A 135 3.75 14.85 6.45
N LYS A 136 2.68 14.05 6.62
CA LYS A 136 2.73 12.55 6.49
C LYS A 136 3.36 12.07 5.19
N THR A 137 2.90 12.61 4.07
CA THR A 137 3.43 12.27 2.75
C THR A 137 4.87 12.70 2.58
N THR A 138 5.22 13.87 3.11
CA THR A 138 6.61 14.39 3.11
C THR A 138 7.50 13.45 3.90
N LEU A 139 7.09 13.03 5.11
CA LEU A 139 7.84 12.09 5.93
C LEU A 139 8.09 10.77 5.20
N GLY A 140 7.04 10.15 4.63
CA GLY A 140 7.19 8.90 3.85
C GLY A 140 8.16 9.04 2.67
N ARG A 141 8.10 10.16 1.94
CA ARG A 141 9.03 10.45 0.83
C ARG A 141 10.45 10.72 1.32
N THR A 142 10.61 11.34 2.48
CA THR A 142 11.92 11.60 3.11
C THR A 142 12.57 10.29 3.55
N ILE A 143 11.82 9.36 4.15
CA ILE A 143 12.33 8.03 4.54
C ILE A 143 12.90 7.30 3.33
N LEU A 144 12.22 7.35 2.18
CA LEU A 144 12.70 6.74 0.92
C LEU A 144 13.76 7.58 0.21
N ARG A 145 14.12 8.73 0.78
CA ARG A 145 15.02 9.70 0.17
C ARG A 145 14.61 10.09 -1.26
N LEU A 146 13.28 10.22 -1.48
CA LEU A 146 12.67 10.85 -2.65
C LEU A 146 12.61 12.38 -2.47
N VAL A 147 12.65 12.82 -1.22
CA VAL A 147 12.87 14.21 -0.79
C VAL A 147 14.09 14.19 0.13
N GLU A 148 15.06 15.06 -0.14
CA GLU A 148 16.25 15.11 0.69
C GLU A 148 15.92 15.66 2.08
N PRO A 149 16.40 15.00 3.16
CA PRO A 149 16.22 15.47 4.53
C PRO A 149 17.02 16.74 4.78
N THR A 150 16.52 17.59 5.68
CA THR A 150 17.27 18.74 6.20
C THR A 150 18.10 18.36 7.42
N GLY A 151 17.67 17.33 8.15
CA GLY A 151 18.37 16.83 9.34
C GLY A 151 17.79 15.51 9.86
N GLY A 152 18.43 14.98 10.88
CA GLY A 152 18.08 13.72 11.50
C GLY A 152 18.78 12.51 10.88
N LYS A 153 18.35 11.31 11.28
CA LYS A 153 18.87 10.03 10.77
C LYS A 153 17.72 9.06 10.52
N ALA A 154 17.79 8.33 9.41
CA ALA A 154 16.90 7.21 9.12
C ALA A 154 17.74 5.96 8.93
N ILE A 155 17.62 5.00 9.85
CA ILE A 155 18.35 3.74 9.81
C ILE A 155 17.39 2.64 9.39
N PHE A 156 17.67 1.96 8.28
CA PHE A 156 16.93 0.82 7.78
C PHE A 156 17.85 -0.38 7.68
N ASP A 157 17.48 -1.47 8.33
CA ASP A 157 18.29 -2.69 8.41
C ASP A 157 19.77 -2.40 8.76
N GLY A 158 19.97 -1.56 9.79
CA GLY A 158 21.28 -1.14 10.28
C GLY A 158 22.04 -0.13 9.41
N LYS A 159 21.51 0.27 8.25
CA LYS A 159 22.15 1.23 7.32
C LYS A 159 21.51 2.61 7.43
N ASP A 160 22.32 3.66 7.60
CA ASP A 160 21.83 5.05 7.61
C ASP A 160 21.53 5.51 6.17
N ILE A 161 20.23 5.55 5.81
CA ILE A 161 19.72 5.86 4.48
C ILE A 161 20.24 7.23 3.98
N PHE A 162 20.34 8.20 4.88
CA PHE A 162 20.67 9.58 4.50
C PHE A 162 22.15 9.75 4.14
N ASN A 163 23.00 8.84 4.60
CA ASN A 163 24.42 8.84 4.31
C ASN A 163 24.84 7.89 3.17
N LEU A 164 23.89 7.13 2.58
CA LEU A 164 24.20 6.22 1.48
C LEU A 164 24.55 6.96 0.19
N GLY A 165 25.51 6.43 -0.56
CA GLY A 165 25.79 6.81 -1.94
C GLY A 165 24.65 6.36 -2.88
N GLN A 166 24.63 6.88 -4.10
CA GLN A 166 23.58 6.59 -5.09
C GLN A 166 23.47 5.09 -5.42
N LYS A 167 24.61 4.38 -5.47
CA LYS A 167 24.65 2.93 -5.74
C LYS A 167 23.99 2.14 -4.62
N ASP A 168 24.40 2.41 -3.39
CA ASP A 168 23.89 1.70 -2.21
C ASP A 168 22.40 2.02 -1.95
N LEU A 169 22.00 3.27 -2.23
CA LEU A 169 20.60 3.70 -2.16
C LEU A 169 19.74 2.99 -3.22
N LYS A 170 20.28 2.76 -4.42
CA LYS A 170 19.59 1.97 -5.45
C LYS A 170 19.37 0.53 -4.99
N GLU A 171 20.38 -0.13 -4.41
CA GLU A 171 20.27 -1.48 -3.85
C GLU A 171 19.24 -1.52 -2.71
N LEU A 172 19.28 -0.53 -1.81
CA LEU A 172 18.33 -0.44 -0.70
C LEU A 172 16.87 -0.32 -1.15
N ARG A 173 16.61 0.36 -2.27
CA ARG A 173 15.27 0.54 -2.82
C ARG A 173 14.61 -0.76 -3.33
N GLU A 174 15.35 -1.85 -3.48
CA GLU A 174 14.77 -3.18 -3.69
C GLU A 174 13.96 -3.66 -2.48
N HIS A 175 14.34 -3.22 -1.27
CA HIS A 175 13.75 -3.62 0.01
C HIS A 175 12.76 -2.58 0.57
N MET A 176 12.66 -1.41 -0.03
CA MET A 176 11.79 -0.31 0.41
C MET A 176 10.93 0.18 -0.75
N GLN A 177 9.62 0.10 -0.63
CA GLN A 177 8.70 0.52 -1.68
C GLN A 177 7.65 1.49 -1.15
N ILE A 178 7.05 2.25 -2.06
CA ILE A 178 5.94 3.15 -1.78
C ILE A 178 4.76 2.82 -2.68
N ILE A 179 3.58 2.76 -2.08
CA ILE A 179 2.32 2.70 -2.82
C ILE A 179 1.69 4.09 -2.74
N PHE A 180 1.55 4.75 -3.90
CA PHE A 180 0.97 6.08 -3.96
C PHE A 180 -0.55 6.05 -3.81
N GLN A 181 -1.10 7.08 -3.18
CA GLN A 181 -2.53 7.24 -2.98
C GLN A 181 -3.29 7.43 -4.30
N ASP A 182 -2.69 8.11 -5.27
CA ASP A 182 -3.29 8.36 -6.58
C ASP A 182 -2.73 7.38 -7.64
N PRO A 183 -3.56 6.43 -8.10
CA PRO A 183 -3.14 5.46 -9.12
C PRO A 183 -2.93 6.10 -10.50
N TYR A 184 -3.44 7.30 -10.74
CA TYR A 184 -3.27 7.99 -12.02
C TYR A 184 -1.88 8.60 -12.17
N SER A 185 -1.34 9.14 -11.09
CA SER A 185 0.01 9.75 -11.08
C SER A 185 1.12 8.73 -10.83
N SER A 186 0.78 7.49 -10.47
CA SER A 186 1.76 6.43 -10.15
C SER A 186 2.39 5.80 -11.38
N LEU A 187 1.72 5.82 -12.51
CA LEU A 187 2.15 5.17 -13.75
C LEU A 187 2.54 6.20 -14.81
N ASN A 188 3.63 5.94 -15.51
CA ASN A 188 4.03 6.75 -16.65
C ASN A 188 3.04 6.53 -17.82
N PRO A 189 2.28 7.56 -18.27
CA PRO A 189 1.26 7.41 -19.29
C PRO A 189 1.81 7.08 -20.67
N ARG A 190 3.13 7.21 -20.86
CA ARG A 190 3.82 6.91 -22.13
C ARG A 190 4.39 5.49 -22.20
N MET A 191 4.27 4.71 -21.13
CA MET A 191 4.71 3.34 -21.05
C MET A 191 3.51 2.38 -21.04
N THR A 192 3.65 1.22 -21.66
CA THR A 192 2.67 0.14 -21.49
C THR A 192 2.75 -0.42 -20.07
N ILE A 193 1.67 -0.99 -19.58
CA ILE A 193 1.63 -1.60 -18.25
C ILE A 193 2.70 -2.67 -18.09
N GLY A 194 2.86 -3.52 -19.09
CA GLY A 194 3.89 -4.55 -19.07
C GLY A 194 5.30 -3.99 -18.89
N ASN A 195 5.63 -2.92 -19.62
CA ASN A 195 6.94 -2.29 -19.53
C ASN A 195 7.12 -1.60 -18.16
N ALA A 196 6.08 -0.94 -17.64
CA ALA A 196 6.15 -0.29 -16.33
C ALA A 196 6.41 -1.29 -15.19
N ILE A 197 5.77 -2.48 -15.22
CA ILE A 197 6.01 -3.55 -14.25
C ILE A 197 7.38 -4.20 -14.46
N GLN A 198 7.84 -4.31 -15.71
CA GLN A 198 9.13 -4.92 -16.05
C GLN A 198 10.34 -4.00 -15.74
N GLU A 199 10.15 -2.68 -15.74
CA GLU A 199 11.21 -1.71 -15.55
C GLU A 199 12.06 -1.94 -14.28
N PRO A 200 11.47 -2.10 -13.08
CA PRO A 200 12.25 -2.37 -11.87
C PRO A 200 13.03 -3.70 -11.97
N MET A 201 12.47 -4.74 -12.61
CA MET A 201 13.19 -6.00 -12.82
C MET A 201 14.44 -5.77 -13.69
N SER A 202 14.36 -4.90 -14.68
CA SER A 202 15.49 -4.56 -15.54
C SER A 202 16.53 -3.70 -14.83
N VAL A 203 16.07 -2.72 -14.06
CA VAL A 203 16.93 -1.78 -13.31
C VAL A 203 17.76 -2.49 -12.24
N HIS A 204 17.17 -3.48 -11.57
CA HIS A 204 17.81 -4.24 -10.48
C HIS A 204 18.43 -5.57 -10.94
N GLY A 205 18.36 -5.89 -12.24
CA GLY A 205 18.93 -7.13 -12.78
C GLY A 205 18.19 -8.40 -12.34
N ILE A 206 16.92 -8.27 -11.96
CA ILE A 206 16.07 -9.40 -11.57
C ILE A 206 15.71 -10.19 -12.82
N TYR A 207 15.94 -11.49 -12.77
CA TYR A 207 15.83 -12.44 -13.90
C TYR A 207 16.82 -12.18 -15.05
N GLU A 208 17.21 -13.26 -15.71
CA GLU A 208 18.33 -13.28 -16.65
C GLU A 208 18.09 -12.49 -17.94
N ASN A 209 16.88 -12.56 -18.49
CA ASN A 209 16.59 -11.99 -19.80
C ASN A 209 15.17 -11.42 -19.90
N GLU A 210 14.93 -10.66 -20.95
CA GLU A 210 13.66 -9.97 -21.21
C GLU A 210 12.46 -10.93 -21.36
N LYS A 211 12.68 -12.10 -21.96
CA LYS A 211 11.61 -13.10 -22.14
C LYS A 211 11.10 -13.59 -20.78
N VAL A 212 12.00 -13.96 -19.89
CA VAL A 212 11.64 -14.42 -18.52
C VAL A 212 10.96 -13.32 -17.74
N ARG A 213 11.45 -12.07 -17.83
CA ARG A 213 10.78 -10.91 -17.19
C ARG A 213 9.36 -10.73 -17.70
N LYS A 214 9.14 -10.80 -19.01
CA LYS A 214 7.81 -10.71 -19.61
C LYS A 214 6.87 -11.81 -19.13
N GLU A 215 7.35 -13.04 -19.06
CA GLU A 215 6.58 -14.18 -18.53
C GLU A 215 6.17 -13.93 -17.07
N LYS A 216 7.10 -13.39 -16.26
CA LYS A 216 6.81 -13.01 -14.86
C LYS A 216 5.82 -11.86 -14.74
N VAL A 217 5.88 -10.87 -15.60
CA VAL A 217 4.88 -9.79 -15.64
C VAL A 217 3.49 -10.34 -15.96
N ILE A 218 3.38 -11.25 -16.93
CA ILE A 218 2.11 -11.88 -17.27
C ILE A 218 1.56 -12.67 -16.07
N GLU A 219 2.39 -13.46 -15.40
CA GLU A 219 2.02 -14.18 -14.18
C GLU A 219 1.51 -13.22 -13.07
N LEU A 220 2.16 -12.07 -12.87
CA LEU A 220 1.73 -11.05 -11.93
C LEU A 220 0.39 -10.43 -12.31
N LEU A 221 0.17 -10.13 -13.59
CA LEU A 221 -1.12 -9.62 -14.08
C LEU A 221 -2.25 -10.61 -13.80
N GLU A 222 -2.05 -11.90 -14.07
CA GLU A 222 -3.03 -12.95 -13.79
C GLU A 222 -3.35 -13.08 -12.31
N LYS A 223 -2.35 -12.96 -11.42
CA LYS A 223 -2.55 -12.95 -9.96
C LYS A 223 -3.49 -11.84 -9.46
N VAL A 224 -3.55 -10.72 -10.18
CA VAL A 224 -4.46 -9.61 -9.86
C VAL A 224 -5.73 -9.60 -10.74
N ASN A 225 -6.08 -10.76 -11.33
CA ASN A 225 -7.24 -10.96 -12.21
C ASN A 225 -7.22 -10.03 -13.43
N MET A 226 -6.07 -9.89 -14.05
CA MET A 226 -5.89 -9.20 -15.32
C MET A 226 -5.48 -10.21 -16.40
N LYS A 227 -5.76 -9.87 -17.65
CA LYS A 227 -5.49 -10.76 -18.79
C LYS A 227 -4.10 -10.49 -19.37
N PRO A 228 -3.41 -11.52 -19.93
CA PRO A 228 -2.11 -11.38 -20.60
C PRO A 228 -2.07 -10.29 -21.69
N GLU A 229 -3.15 -10.15 -22.47
CA GLU A 229 -3.23 -9.16 -23.55
C GLU A 229 -3.15 -7.71 -23.03
N GLN A 230 -3.43 -7.50 -21.74
CA GLN A 230 -3.35 -6.18 -21.10
C GLN A 230 -1.91 -5.71 -20.87
N TYR A 231 -0.92 -6.59 -21.03
CA TYR A 231 0.51 -6.24 -21.00
C TYR A 231 0.86 -5.08 -21.94
N SER A 232 0.30 -5.08 -23.15
CA SER A 232 0.60 -4.09 -24.20
C SER A 232 -0.24 -2.83 -24.13
N ARG A 233 -1.16 -2.71 -23.17
CA ARG A 233 -2.03 -1.54 -23.01
C ARG A 233 -1.38 -0.43 -22.21
N TYR A 234 -1.83 0.78 -22.46
CA TYR A 234 -1.40 1.97 -21.74
C TYR A 234 -2.28 2.25 -20.50
N PRO A 235 -1.78 2.96 -19.49
CA PRO A 235 -2.52 3.26 -18.26
C PRO A 235 -3.91 3.89 -18.49
N HIS A 236 -4.06 4.75 -19.50
CA HIS A 236 -5.32 5.42 -19.79
C HIS A 236 -6.43 4.49 -20.32
N GLU A 237 -6.08 3.27 -20.77
CA GLU A 237 -7.03 2.26 -21.24
C GLU A 237 -7.65 1.43 -20.11
N PHE A 238 -7.31 1.73 -18.85
CA PHE A 238 -7.77 1.01 -17.67
C PHE A 238 -8.68 1.86 -16.80
N SER A 239 -9.66 1.22 -16.14
CA SER A 239 -10.45 1.86 -15.11
C SER A 239 -9.62 2.18 -13.87
N GLY A 240 -10.11 3.09 -13.00
CA GLY A 240 -9.44 3.42 -11.75
C GLY A 240 -9.13 2.19 -10.88
N GLY A 241 -10.13 1.31 -10.70
CA GLY A 241 -9.94 0.08 -9.93
C GLY A 241 -9.01 -0.96 -10.57
N GLN A 242 -8.87 -0.95 -11.90
CA GLN A 242 -7.86 -1.77 -12.57
C GLN A 242 -6.46 -1.21 -12.35
N ARG A 243 -6.28 0.13 -12.42
CA ARG A 243 -4.99 0.78 -12.15
C ARG A 243 -4.52 0.60 -10.71
N GLN A 244 -5.43 0.52 -9.74
CA GLN A 244 -5.08 0.21 -8.35
C GLN A 244 -4.55 -1.22 -8.16
N ARG A 245 -4.83 -2.12 -9.08
CA ARG A 245 -4.32 -3.50 -9.03
C ARG A 245 -2.98 -3.68 -9.74
N ILE A 246 -2.63 -2.74 -10.62
CA ILE A 246 -1.34 -2.65 -11.31
C ILE A 246 -0.30 -2.03 -10.38
#